data_cd998fa07343a4a33da712ed386f6345
#
_entry.id   cd998fa07343a4a33da712ed386f6345
#
_cell.length_a   1.000
_cell.length_b   1.000
_cell.length_c   1.000
_cell.angle_alpha   90.00
_cell.angle_beta   90.00
_cell.angle_gamma   90.00
#
_symmetry.space_group_name_H-M   'P 1'
#
loop_
_entity.id
_entity.type
_entity.pdbx_description
1 polymer ?
#
loop_
_entity_poly.entity_id
_entity_poly.type
_entity_poly.pdbx_seq_one_letter_code
_entity_poly.pdbx_strand_id
1 'polypeptide(L)'
;VHRRSLIRSGAFGCLALLPACQNREEIHANALTPASSVVSQRVMQTRRFDTRNDTLLLQAAVGVLQDLGFVIEESRAQAGLVTGTKMRDATEAGQVAGQLLLVLLAAAARTQHRVVMDRDQTIRAQVVVRAAPDRSGMLARATFQRVVRNTDGQVSRLETIEDTELYQGFFDQLAQSSFLTSHEI
;
A
#
# COMPACT_ATOMS: atom_id res chain seq x y z
N VAL A 1 60.84 0.54 70.22
CA VAL A 1 60.05 1.75 70.53
C VAL A 1 59.11 2.03 69.39
N HIS A 2 57.82 1.64 69.58
CA HIS A 2 56.59 2.36 69.22
C HIS A 2 56.47 2.96 67.73
N ARG A 3 55.36 2.81 66.99
CA ARG A 3 53.91 2.74 67.26
C ARG A 3 53.26 2.38 65.89
N ARG A 4 52.34 1.47 65.84
CA ARG A 4 50.88 1.63 65.73
C ARG A 4 50.37 2.74 64.87
N SER A 5 49.65 2.42 63.77
CA SER A 5 48.16 2.45 63.70
C SER A 5 47.75 2.48 62.25
N LEU A 6 46.85 1.78 61.90
CA LEU A 6 45.42 1.74 61.82
C LEU A 6 44.91 1.74 60.39
N ILE A 7 44.37 0.64 60.13
CA ILE A 7 43.43 0.29 59.07
C ILE A 7 42.26 1.29 59.06
N ARG A 8 41.85 1.72 57.94
CA ARG A 8 40.47 2.10 57.72
C ARG A 8 40.01 1.65 56.32
N SER A 9 39.23 0.58 56.40
CA SER A 9 38.27 0.12 55.40
C SER A 9 37.37 1.24 54.95
N GLY A 10 37.18 1.31 53.68
CA GLY A 10 36.14 2.10 53.03
C GLY A 10 35.58 1.32 51.85
N ALA A 11 34.75 0.37 52.19
CA ALA A 11 33.87 -0.23 51.19
C ALA A 11 32.71 0.71 50.98
N PHE A 12 32.58 1.20 49.77
CA PHE A 12 31.35 1.79 49.21
C PHE A 12 31.40 1.50 47.71
N GLY A 13 30.69 0.60 47.27
CA GLY A 13 29.24 0.58 47.13
C GLY A 13 28.96 0.74 45.66
N CYS A 14 29.22 -0.31 44.93
CA CYS A 14 28.80 -0.42 43.54
C CYS A 14 27.36 -0.94 43.55
N LEU A 15 26.40 -0.07 43.38
CA LEU A 15 25.04 -0.48 43.02
C LEU A 15 24.31 0.66 42.32
N ALA A 16 24.55 0.75 41.01
CA ALA A 16 23.65 1.51 40.13
C ALA A 16 23.78 0.96 38.72
N LEU A 17 23.40 -0.30 38.54
CA LEU A 17 23.20 -0.88 37.24
C LEU A 17 21.86 -1.59 37.25
N LEU A 18 20.77 -0.89 36.97
CA LEU A 18 19.53 -1.45 36.44
C LEU A 18 18.52 -0.30 36.22
N PRO A 19 18.47 0.23 35.02
CA PRO A 19 17.21 0.28 34.31
C PRO A 19 17.35 0.08 32.78
N ALA A 20 18.19 -0.86 32.35
CA ALA A 20 18.36 -1.09 30.90
C ALA A 20 17.43 -2.14 30.31
N CYS A 21 16.65 -2.85 31.13
CA CYS A 21 15.78 -3.93 30.63
C CYS A 21 14.33 -3.53 30.37
N GLN A 22 13.84 -2.44 30.92
CA GLN A 22 12.43 -2.04 30.73
C GLN A 22 12.15 -1.43 29.36
N ASN A 23 13.12 -0.77 28.75
CA ASN A 23 12.93 -0.15 27.43
C ASN A 23 12.87 -1.13 26.25
N ARG A 24 13.27 -2.37 26.43
CA ARG A 24 13.36 -3.33 25.32
C ARG A 24 12.01 -3.94 24.95
N GLU A 25 11.15 -4.15 25.94
CA GLU A 25 9.80 -4.70 25.70
C GLU A 25 8.86 -3.64 25.09
N GLU A 26 8.97 -2.37 25.50
CA GLU A 26 8.20 -1.28 24.91
C GLU A 26 8.59 -1.00 23.46
N ILE A 27 9.88 -1.11 23.13
CA ILE A 27 10.36 -0.96 21.74
C ILE A 27 9.81 -2.08 20.86
N HIS A 28 9.76 -3.31 21.35
CA HIS A 28 9.20 -4.44 20.61
C HIS A 28 7.68 -4.35 20.47
N ALA A 29 6.96 -3.92 21.47
CA ALA A 29 5.52 -3.71 21.41
C ALA A 29 5.16 -2.59 20.41
N ASN A 30 5.88 -1.47 20.43
CA ASN A 30 5.68 -0.37 19.50
C ASN A 30 6.08 -0.71 18.05
N ALA A 31 7.07 -1.58 17.85
CA ALA A 31 7.46 -2.05 16.52
C ALA A 31 6.38 -2.93 15.85
N LEU A 32 5.52 -3.57 16.63
CA LEU A 32 4.42 -4.39 16.14
C LEU A 32 3.11 -3.62 15.98
N THR A 33 3.03 -2.40 16.52
CA THR A 33 1.85 -1.53 16.37
C THR A 33 1.96 -0.77 15.05
N PRO A 34 1.06 -1.00 14.08
CA PRO A 34 1.10 -0.24 12.83
C PRO A 34 0.95 1.26 13.10
N ALA A 35 1.77 2.08 12.47
CA ALA A 35 1.60 3.52 12.53
C ALA A 35 0.18 3.91 12.08
N SER A 36 -0.40 4.92 12.69
CA SER A 36 -1.77 5.39 12.36
C SER A 36 -1.93 5.71 10.87
N SER A 37 -0.88 6.22 10.23
CA SER A 37 -0.84 6.46 8.79
C SER A 37 -1.02 5.18 7.96
N VAL A 38 -0.42 4.07 8.37
CA VAL A 38 -0.55 2.78 7.70
C VAL A 38 -1.98 2.23 7.82
N VAL A 39 -2.61 2.43 8.97
CA VAL A 39 -4.01 2.02 9.19
C VAL A 39 -4.95 2.83 8.32
N SER A 40 -4.83 4.15 8.31
CA SER A 40 -5.64 5.05 7.47
C SER A 40 -5.49 4.72 5.99
N GLN A 41 -4.27 4.48 5.54
CA GLN A 41 -3.98 4.08 4.16
C GLN A 41 -4.66 2.75 3.81
N ARG A 42 -4.63 1.76 4.70
CA ARG A 42 -5.29 0.47 4.47
C ARG A 42 -6.81 0.59 4.39
N VAL A 43 -7.41 1.46 5.19
CA VAL A 43 -8.85 1.74 5.14
C VAL A 43 -9.23 2.34 3.80
N MET A 44 -8.48 3.33 3.32
CA MET A 44 -8.69 3.93 2.00
C MET A 44 -8.55 2.91 0.86
N GLN A 45 -7.56 2.02 0.96
CA GLN A 45 -7.24 1.01 -0.03
C GLN A 45 -8.17 -0.19 -0.06
N THR A 46 -9.09 -0.33 0.89
CA THR A 46 -9.91 -1.54 1.03
C THR A 46 -11.39 -1.20 1.03
N ARG A 47 -12.18 -1.93 0.24
CA ARG A 47 -13.63 -1.86 0.26
C ARG A 47 -14.26 -3.24 0.36
N ARG A 48 -15.38 -3.33 1.05
CA ARG A 48 -16.19 -4.53 1.15
C ARG A 48 -17.27 -4.53 0.08
N PHE A 49 -17.52 -5.72 -0.46
CA PHE A 49 -18.56 -5.99 -1.45
C PHE A 49 -19.47 -7.10 -0.93
N ASP A 50 -20.77 -6.92 -1.10
CA ASP A 50 -21.79 -7.88 -0.66
C ASP A 50 -21.99 -9.00 -1.69
N THR A 51 -20.89 -9.63 -2.07
CA THR A 51 -20.86 -10.80 -2.93
C THR A 51 -20.05 -11.92 -2.27
N ARG A 52 -20.34 -13.16 -2.62
CA ARG A 52 -19.53 -14.33 -2.21
C ARG A 52 -18.74 -14.92 -3.37
N ASN A 53 -18.87 -14.33 -4.55
CA ASN A 53 -18.19 -14.78 -5.75
C ASN A 53 -16.88 -13.95 -5.93
N ASP A 54 -15.78 -14.52 -5.51
CA ASP A 54 -14.44 -13.95 -5.63
C ASP A 54 -13.99 -13.81 -7.09
N THR A 55 -14.31 -14.81 -7.89
CA THR A 55 -13.96 -14.85 -9.32
C THR A 55 -14.66 -13.73 -10.08
N LEU A 56 -15.95 -13.50 -9.81
CA LEU A 56 -16.71 -12.41 -10.43
C LEU A 56 -16.09 -11.05 -10.07
N LEU A 57 -15.81 -10.83 -8.79
CA LEU A 57 -15.23 -9.57 -8.34
C LEU A 57 -13.82 -9.35 -8.90
N LEU A 58 -13.04 -10.43 -9.04
CA LEU A 58 -11.72 -10.35 -9.65
C LEU A 58 -11.80 -10.05 -11.16
N GLN A 59 -12.75 -10.68 -11.88
CA GLN A 59 -12.99 -10.39 -13.30
C GLN A 59 -13.44 -8.94 -13.50
N ALA A 60 -14.33 -8.44 -12.65
CA ALA A 60 -14.73 -7.03 -12.67
C ALA A 60 -13.52 -6.11 -12.42
N ALA A 61 -12.62 -6.46 -11.50
CA ALA A 61 -11.40 -5.69 -11.26
C ALA A 61 -10.46 -5.69 -12.49
N VAL A 62 -10.34 -6.80 -13.20
CA VAL A 62 -9.60 -6.86 -14.48
C VAL A 62 -10.22 -5.90 -15.49
N GLY A 63 -11.55 -5.96 -15.68
CA GLY A 63 -12.26 -5.07 -16.61
C GLY A 63 -12.04 -3.60 -16.28
N VAL A 64 -12.25 -3.20 -15.02
CA VAL A 64 -12.04 -1.82 -14.57
C VAL A 64 -10.58 -1.36 -14.80
N LEU A 65 -9.59 -2.20 -14.51
CA LEU A 65 -8.20 -1.86 -14.78
C LEU A 65 -7.94 -1.68 -16.28
N GLN A 66 -8.51 -2.51 -17.13
CA GLN A 66 -8.41 -2.39 -18.59
C GLN A 66 -9.10 -1.12 -19.10
N ASP A 67 -10.29 -0.80 -18.61
CA ASP A 67 -11.02 0.42 -18.93
C ASP A 67 -10.22 1.69 -18.52
N LEU A 68 -9.46 1.59 -17.43
CA LEU A 68 -8.53 2.62 -16.99
C LEU A 68 -7.22 2.65 -17.81
N GLY A 69 -7.07 1.76 -18.79
CA GLY A 69 -5.92 1.69 -19.69
C GLY A 69 -4.70 1.00 -19.08
N PHE A 70 -4.90 0.15 -18.07
CA PHE A 70 -3.83 -0.71 -17.58
C PHE A 70 -3.69 -1.94 -18.48
N VAL A 71 -2.45 -2.30 -18.76
CA VAL A 71 -2.10 -3.60 -19.33
C VAL A 71 -1.99 -4.60 -18.19
N ILE A 72 -2.79 -5.65 -18.21
CA ILE A 72 -2.77 -6.69 -17.19
C ILE A 72 -1.50 -7.52 -17.35
N GLU A 73 -0.67 -7.56 -16.32
CA GLU A 73 0.57 -8.35 -16.28
C GLU A 73 0.32 -9.74 -15.73
N GLU A 74 -0.54 -9.82 -14.71
CA GLU A 74 -0.81 -11.07 -14.03
C GLU A 74 -2.24 -11.09 -13.50
N SER A 75 -2.92 -12.24 -13.68
CA SER A 75 -4.20 -12.50 -13.04
C SER A 75 -4.20 -13.94 -12.53
N ARG A 76 -4.27 -14.10 -11.21
CA ARG A 76 -4.31 -15.39 -10.52
C ARG A 76 -5.60 -15.54 -9.74
N ALA A 77 -6.59 -16.17 -10.35
CA ALA A 77 -7.90 -16.35 -9.73
C ALA A 77 -7.82 -17.12 -8.40
N GLN A 78 -7.00 -18.17 -8.31
CA GLN A 78 -6.82 -18.94 -7.07
C GLN A 78 -6.23 -18.14 -5.91
N ALA A 79 -5.43 -17.14 -6.22
CA ALA A 79 -4.83 -16.22 -5.21
C ALA A 79 -5.69 -14.97 -5.00
N GLY A 80 -6.74 -14.77 -5.79
CA GLY A 80 -7.54 -13.56 -5.78
C GLY A 80 -6.73 -12.31 -6.15
N LEU A 81 -5.74 -12.45 -7.05
CA LEU A 81 -4.77 -11.38 -7.36
C LEU A 81 -4.85 -10.99 -8.83
N VAL A 82 -4.87 -9.69 -9.09
CA VAL A 82 -4.59 -9.11 -10.39
C VAL A 82 -3.58 -7.97 -10.26
N THR A 83 -2.65 -7.89 -11.20
CA THR A 83 -1.71 -6.78 -11.34
C THR A 83 -1.72 -6.25 -12.76
N GLY A 84 -1.49 -4.97 -12.90
CA GLY A 84 -1.38 -4.32 -14.19
C GLY A 84 -0.52 -3.08 -14.12
N THR A 85 -0.03 -2.65 -15.26
CA THR A 85 0.81 -1.47 -15.42
C THR A 85 0.26 -0.54 -16.48
N LYS A 86 0.53 0.75 -16.30
CA LYS A 86 0.20 1.79 -17.25
C LYS A 86 1.36 2.75 -17.40
N MET A 87 1.78 3.00 -18.62
CA MET A 87 2.78 4.02 -18.93
C MET A 87 2.14 5.41 -18.91
N ARG A 88 2.91 6.43 -18.53
CA ARG A 88 2.42 7.81 -18.41
C ARG A 88 1.97 8.43 -19.74
N ASP A 89 2.49 7.96 -20.87
CA ASP A 89 2.27 8.56 -22.20
C ASP A 89 1.03 8.06 -22.94
N ALA A 90 0.17 7.27 -22.31
CA ALA A 90 -1.10 6.89 -22.94
C ALA A 90 -2.11 8.06 -22.90
N THR A 91 -1.82 9.08 -23.67
CA THR A 91 -2.79 10.10 -24.08
C THR A 91 -3.69 9.47 -25.13
N GLU A 92 -4.78 8.91 -24.72
CA GLU A 92 -6.03 8.83 -25.49
C GLU A 92 -6.93 7.79 -24.86
N ALA A 93 -8.04 8.22 -24.32
CA ALA A 93 -9.28 7.52 -24.50
C ALA A 93 -10.43 7.89 -23.58
N GLY A 94 -11.58 7.85 -24.10
CA GLY A 94 -12.90 7.57 -23.54
C GLY A 94 -13.37 8.40 -22.32
N GLN A 95 -14.45 9.12 -22.47
CA GLN A 95 -14.92 10.22 -21.60
C GLN A 95 -15.15 9.88 -20.12
N VAL A 96 -15.29 8.62 -19.71
CA VAL A 96 -15.52 8.25 -18.29
C VAL A 96 -14.23 7.72 -17.66
N ALA A 97 -13.46 6.93 -18.37
CA ALA A 97 -12.12 6.51 -17.96
C ALA A 97 -11.14 7.71 -17.89
N GLY A 98 -11.39 8.75 -18.71
CA GLY A 98 -10.56 9.95 -18.74
C GLY A 98 -10.53 10.73 -17.44
N GLN A 99 -11.61 10.76 -16.68
CA GLN A 99 -11.68 11.53 -15.45
C GLN A 99 -10.87 10.87 -14.32
N LEU A 100 -11.00 9.57 -14.16
CA LEU A 100 -10.19 8.82 -13.18
C LEU A 100 -8.72 8.76 -13.60
N LEU A 101 -8.46 8.68 -14.91
CA LEU A 101 -7.12 8.78 -15.45
C LEU A 101 -6.47 10.13 -15.18
N LEU A 102 -7.22 11.23 -15.32
CA LEU A 102 -6.72 12.57 -14.98
C LEU A 102 -6.39 12.68 -13.49
N VAL A 103 -7.19 12.07 -12.61
CA VAL A 103 -6.89 12.01 -11.16
C VAL A 103 -5.62 11.20 -10.90
N LEU A 104 -5.44 10.04 -11.55
CA LEU A 104 -4.22 9.25 -11.49
C LEU A 104 -2.99 10.03 -11.96
N LEU A 105 -3.10 10.73 -13.08
CA LEU A 105 -2.01 11.53 -13.63
C LEU A 105 -1.73 12.76 -12.76
N ALA A 106 -2.77 13.40 -12.22
CA ALA A 106 -2.63 14.53 -11.31
C ALA A 106 -1.98 14.11 -9.99
N ALA A 107 -2.39 12.98 -9.40
CA ALA A 107 -1.79 12.42 -8.20
C ALA A 107 -0.32 12.04 -8.44
N ALA A 108 0.00 11.47 -9.60
CA ALA A 108 1.38 11.16 -9.98
C ALA A 108 2.24 12.41 -10.24
N ALA A 109 1.63 13.53 -10.68
CA ALA A 109 2.33 14.78 -11.00
C ALA A 109 2.58 15.69 -9.79
N ARG A 110 1.82 15.54 -8.70
CA ARG A 110 1.91 16.38 -7.49
C ARG A 110 3.23 16.25 -6.73
N THR A 111 4.05 15.26 -7.05
CA THR A 111 5.38 15.13 -6.46
C THR A 111 6.46 15.71 -7.38
N GLN A 112 6.45 17.02 -7.57
CA GLN A 112 7.57 17.69 -8.19
C GLN A 112 8.70 17.89 -7.19
N HIS A 113 9.74 17.07 -7.27
CA HIS A 113 11.04 17.45 -6.77
C HIS A 113 12.15 16.94 -7.67
N ARG A 114 12.85 17.93 -8.26
CA ARG A 114 14.24 17.96 -8.72
C ARG A 114 14.67 16.92 -9.79
N VAL A 115 15.03 17.48 -10.90
CA VAL A 115 15.72 16.96 -12.08
C VAL A 115 16.82 15.95 -11.73
N VAL A 116 16.46 14.70 -11.74
CA VAL A 116 17.28 13.59 -12.22
C VAL A 116 16.47 13.06 -13.40
N MET A 117 17.08 12.81 -14.55
CA MET A 117 16.39 12.38 -15.76
C MET A 117 15.72 11.02 -15.52
N ASP A 118 14.52 11.07 -14.98
CA ASP A 118 13.64 9.93 -14.86
C ASP A 118 13.02 9.70 -16.23
N ARG A 119 13.49 8.68 -16.92
CA ARG A 119 13.17 8.45 -18.31
C ARG A 119 11.77 7.87 -18.49
N ASP A 120 11.33 7.00 -17.60
CA ASP A 120 10.05 6.33 -17.73
C ASP A 120 9.31 6.28 -16.38
N GLN A 121 8.10 6.81 -16.35
CA GLN A 121 7.20 6.68 -15.20
C GLN A 121 6.07 5.73 -15.54
N THR A 122 5.91 4.72 -14.72
CA THR A 122 4.87 3.71 -14.85
C THR A 122 3.99 3.71 -13.60
N ILE A 123 2.69 3.60 -13.76
CA ILE A 123 1.78 3.34 -12.65
C ILE A 123 1.51 1.84 -12.63
N ARG A 124 1.76 1.22 -11.49
CA ARG A 124 1.41 -0.17 -11.21
C ARG A 124 0.16 -0.21 -10.35
N ALA A 125 -0.81 -0.98 -10.75
CA ALA A 125 -1.99 -1.31 -9.98
C ALA A 125 -1.92 -2.77 -9.51
N GLN A 126 -2.34 -3.00 -8.27
CA GLN A 126 -2.52 -4.33 -7.71
C GLN A 126 -3.87 -4.39 -7.01
N VAL A 127 -4.67 -5.40 -7.31
CA VAL A 127 -5.94 -5.66 -6.63
C VAL A 127 -5.90 -7.07 -6.05
N VAL A 128 -6.25 -7.17 -4.76
CA VAL A 128 -6.37 -8.44 -4.05
C VAL A 128 -7.79 -8.59 -3.56
N VAL A 129 -8.43 -9.68 -3.93
CA VAL A 129 -9.78 -10.06 -3.51
C VAL A 129 -9.68 -11.23 -2.53
N ARG A 130 -10.36 -11.12 -1.39
CA ARG A 130 -10.41 -12.18 -0.38
C ARG A 130 -11.73 -12.18 0.36
N ALA A 131 -12.11 -13.32 0.95
CA ALA A 131 -13.27 -13.37 1.83
C ALA A 131 -13.11 -12.42 3.03
N ALA A 132 -14.20 -11.77 3.41
CA ALA A 132 -14.23 -11.01 4.65
C ALA A 132 -14.09 -11.97 5.85
N PRO A 133 -13.49 -11.53 6.99
CA PRO A 133 -13.27 -12.37 8.16
C PRO A 133 -14.56 -12.99 8.71
N ASP A 134 -15.68 -12.28 8.63
CA ASP A 134 -17.00 -12.70 9.04
C ASP A 134 -17.74 -13.53 7.97
N ARG A 135 -17.10 -13.80 6.84
CA ARG A 135 -17.66 -14.54 5.68
C ARG A 135 -18.95 -13.93 5.11
N SER A 136 -19.28 -12.68 5.42
CA SER A 136 -20.49 -12.02 4.98
C SER A 136 -20.36 -11.35 3.61
N GLY A 137 -19.15 -11.35 3.01
CA GLY A 137 -18.86 -10.76 1.72
C GLY A 137 -17.39 -10.92 1.34
N MET A 138 -16.98 -10.18 0.33
CA MET A 138 -15.59 -10.12 -0.15
C MET A 138 -14.98 -8.76 0.17
N LEU A 139 -13.67 -8.76 0.45
CA LEU A 139 -12.86 -7.56 0.56
C LEU A 139 -12.00 -7.44 -0.69
N ALA A 140 -12.10 -6.30 -1.38
CA ALA A 140 -11.17 -5.93 -2.41
C ALA A 140 -10.21 -4.87 -1.87
N ARG A 141 -8.91 -5.11 -2.01
CA ARG A 141 -7.86 -4.16 -1.69
C ARG A 141 -7.13 -3.76 -2.96
N ALA A 142 -7.18 -2.48 -3.30
CA ALA A 142 -6.42 -1.89 -4.39
C ALA A 142 -5.19 -1.17 -3.86
N THR A 143 -4.09 -1.21 -4.60
CA THR A 143 -2.88 -0.43 -4.33
C THR A 143 -2.37 0.12 -5.65
N PHE A 144 -2.20 1.43 -5.71
CA PHE A 144 -1.61 2.11 -6.86
C PHE A 144 -0.23 2.63 -6.47
N GLN A 145 0.77 2.34 -7.30
CA GLN A 145 2.14 2.74 -7.05
C GLN A 145 2.71 3.43 -8.28
N ARG A 146 3.46 4.49 -8.06
CA ARG A 146 4.28 5.12 -9.08
C ARG A 146 5.65 4.46 -9.06
N VAL A 147 6.05 3.91 -10.17
CA VAL A 147 7.36 3.29 -10.40
C VAL A 147 8.14 4.19 -11.34
N VAL A 148 9.25 4.71 -10.88
CA VAL A 148 10.17 5.52 -11.69
C VAL A 148 11.40 4.70 -12.01
N ARG A 149 11.79 4.67 -13.29
CA ARG A 149 12.99 3.98 -13.74
C ARG A 149 14.03 5.00 -14.22
N ASN A 150 15.28 4.74 -13.90
CA ASN A 150 16.40 5.53 -14.39
C ASN A 150 16.76 5.15 -15.84
N THR A 151 17.71 5.86 -16.42
CA THR A 151 18.22 5.61 -17.77
C THR A 151 18.81 4.21 -17.96
N ASP A 152 19.19 3.52 -16.88
CA ASP A 152 19.71 2.16 -16.88
C ASP A 152 18.60 1.09 -16.73
N GLY A 153 17.33 1.54 -16.69
CA GLY A 153 16.17 0.67 -16.54
C GLY A 153 15.94 0.16 -15.11
N GLN A 154 16.74 0.61 -14.15
CA GLN A 154 16.57 0.24 -12.74
C GLN A 154 15.48 1.09 -12.09
N VAL A 155 14.76 0.50 -11.14
CA VAL A 155 13.77 1.24 -10.33
C VAL A 155 14.52 2.19 -9.41
N SER A 156 14.38 3.50 -9.68
CA SER A 156 14.98 4.57 -8.87
C SER A 156 14.06 5.00 -7.73
N ARG A 157 12.74 4.86 -7.91
CA ARG A 157 11.73 5.26 -6.93
C ARG A 157 10.49 4.39 -7.05
N LEU A 158 9.95 4.04 -5.89
CA LEU A 158 8.67 3.36 -5.74
C LEU A 158 7.84 4.10 -4.68
N GLU A 159 6.72 4.68 -5.07
CA GLU A 159 5.85 5.45 -4.17
C GLU A 159 4.41 4.95 -4.27
N THR A 160 3.77 4.72 -3.14
CA THR A 160 2.32 4.45 -3.11
C THR A 160 1.58 5.76 -3.31
N ILE A 161 0.59 5.75 -4.20
CA ILE A 161 -0.28 6.90 -4.43
C ILE A 161 -1.32 6.93 -3.32
N GLU A 162 -1.36 8.04 -2.56
CA GLU A 162 -2.27 8.26 -1.43
C GLU A 162 -3.30 9.34 -1.81
N ASP A 163 -4.14 9.02 -2.79
CA ASP A 163 -5.19 9.91 -3.26
C ASP A 163 -6.56 9.29 -3.03
N THR A 164 -7.33 9.88 -2.12
CA THR A 164 -8.63 9.34 -1.71
C THR A 164 -9.63 9.30 -2.86
N GLU A 165 -9.62 10.31 -3.74
CA GLU A 165 -10.53 10.40 -4.88
C GLU A 165 -10.25 9.29 -5.90
N LEU A 166 -8.97 8.97 -6.10
CA LEU A 166 -8.55 7.86 -6.95
C LEU A 166 -9.14 6.53 -6.45
N TYR A 167 -8.98 6.25 -5.15
CA TYR A 167 -9.47 4.99 -4.58
C TYR A 167 -10.99 4.93 -4.57
N GLN A 168 -11.67 6.02 -4.24
CA GLN A 168 -13.13 6.09 -4.29
C GLN A 168 -13.63 5.82 -5.71
N GLY A 169 -13.10 6.53 -6.71
CA GLY A 169 -13.51 6.36 -8.09
C GLY A 169 -13.25 4.94 -8.61
N PHE A 170 -12.11 4.33 -8.26
CA PHE A 170 -11.83 2.95 -8.62
C PHE A 170 -12.87 1.97 -8.02
N PHE A 171 -13.17 2.10 -6.74
CA PHE A 171 -14.11 1.21 -6.07
C PHE A 171 -15.55 1.43 -6.51
N ASP A 172 -15.92 2.66 -6.87
CA ASP A 172 -17.25 2.95 -7.41
C ASP A 172 -17.43 2.31 -8.80
N GLN A 173 -16.42 2.36 -9.67
CA GLN A 173 -16.43 1.64 -10.95
C GLN A 173 -16.46 0.12 -10.75
N LEU A 174 -15.70 -0.38 -9.77
CA LEU A 174 -15.71 -1.81 -9.45
C LEU A 174 -17.09 -2.27 -8.95
N ALA A 175 -17.76 -1.48 -8.14
CA ALA A 175 -19.11 -1.76 -7.68
C ALA A 175 -20.11 -1.80 -8.85
N GLN A 176 -20.03 -0.83 -9.75
CA GLN A 176 -20.87 -0.79 -10.95
C GLN A 176 -20.61 -1.99 -11.88
N SER A 177 -19.35 -2.29 -12.15
CA SER A 177 -18.95 -3.40 -13.01
C SER A 177 -19.39 -4.75 -12.45
N SER A 178 -19.23 -4.98 -11.15
CA SER A 178 -19.65 -6.21 -10.50
C SER A 178 -21.18 -6.38 -10.46
N PHE A 179 -21.91 -5.28 -10.32
CA PHE A 179 -23.38 -5.28 -10.36
C PHE A 179 -23.90 -5.57 -11.77
N LEU A 180 -23.37 -4.93 -12.80
CA LEU A 180 -23.73 -5.17 -14.20
C LEU A 180 -23.49 -6.62 -14.61
N THR A 181 -22.37 -7.20 -14.23
CA THR A 181 -22.04 -8.60 -14.54
C THR A 181 -22.98 -9.60 -13.85
N SER A 182 -23.53 -9.26 -12.71
CA SER A 182 -24.48 -10.10 -11.97
C SER A 182 -25.89 -10.11 -12.56
N HIS A 183 -26.24 -9.15 -13.43
CA HIS A 183 -27.54 -9.04 -14.07
C HIS A 183 -27.63 -9.69 -15.46
N GLU A 184 -26.51 -10.04 -16.07
CA GLU A 184 -26.48 -10.68 -17.39
C GLU A 184 -26.54 -12.23 -17.36
N ILE A 185 -26.68 -12.84 -16.18
CA ILE A 185 -26.92 -14.27 -15.98
C ILE A 185 -28.40 -14.53 -15.72
#